data_27228d582a12b28d2a40f8b10f870a35
#
_entry.id   27228d582a12b28d2a40f8b10f870a35
#
_cell.length_a   1.000
_cell.length_b   1.000
_cell.length_c   1.000
_cell.angle_alpha   90.00
_cell.angle_beta   90.00
_cell.angle_gamma   90.00
#
_symmetry.space_group_name_H-M   'P 1'
#
loop_
_entity.id
_entity.type
_entity.pdbx_description
1 polymer ?
#
loop_
_entity_poly.entity_id
_entity_poly.type
_entity_poly.pdbx_seq_one_letter_code
_entity_poly.pdbx_strand_id
1 'polypeptide(L)'
;MKKMICIVFMICFLMQLSTTYAQSNQKLDYPSNRNKSFVSERVFYEQLDKKIYKEYNNATYSVRKKVLFKEVPDEESSFRQKTAVGCRSEVVLQDFFVHPDRQVYFFASFSQNEVEELHKYIVIDAETKRELRAGKSYHHCGNPYKK
;
A
#
# COMPACT_ATOMS: atom_id res chain seq x y z
N MET A 1 -7.26 -44.69 -41.74
CA MET A 1 -7.49 -44.25 -40.33
C MET A 1 -6.31 -43.52 -39.72
N LYS A 2 -5.04 -43.91 -39.90
CA LYS A 2 -3.87 -43.20 -39.27
C LYS A 2 -3.65 -41.76 -39.75
N LYS A 3 -3.99 -41.38 -40.98
CA LYS A 3 -3.83 -40.03 -41.52
C LYS A 3 -4.88 -39.01 -40.95
N MET A 4 -6.08 -39.48 -40.61
CA MET A 4 -7.12 -38.64 -40.03
C MET A 4 -6.86 -38.24 -38.58
N ILE A 5 -6.21 -39.11 -37.81
CA ILE A 5 -5.86 -38.87 -36.41
C ILE A 5 -4.81 -37.76 -36.30
N CYS A 6 -3.82 -37.68 -37.20
CA CYS A 6 -2.81 -36.62 -37.19
C CYS A 6 -3.39 -35.23 -37.47
N ILE A 7 -4.42 -35.13 -38.34
CA ILE A 7 -5.05 -33.82 -38.66
C ILE A 7 -5.82 -33.29 -37.48
N VAL A 8 -6.52 -34.14 -36.73
CA VAL A 8 -7.26 -33.74 -35.52
C VAL A 8 -6.31 -33.28 -34.43
N PHE A 9 -5.16 -33.92 -34.22
CA PHE A 9 -4.13 -33.50 -33.28
C PHE A 9 -3.51 -32.15 -33.63
N MET A 10 -3.28 -31.90 -34.93
CA MET A 10 -2.70 -30.65 -35.41
C MET A 10 -3.67 -29.47 -35.24
N ILE A 11 -4.98 -29.68 -35.40
CA ILE A 11 -6.01 -28.66 -35.19
C ILE A 11 -6.18 -28.35 -33.71
N CYS A 12 -6.11 -29.34 -32.81
CA CYS A 12 -6.14 -29.11 -31.36
C CYS A 12 -4.92 -28.33 -30.86
N PHE A 13 -3.74 -28.50 -31.46
CA PHE A 13 -2.52 -27.79 -31.08
C PHE A 13 -2.53 -26.34 -31.52
N LEU A 14 -3.21 -26.00 -32.64
CA LEU A 14 -3.37 -24.63 -33.12
C LEU A 14 -4.41 -23.81 -32.33
N MET A 15 -5.33 -24.46 -31.61
CA MET A 15 -6.30 -23.76 -30.78
C MET A 15 -5.77 -23.34 -29.40
N GLN A 16 -4.57 -23.81 -29.00
CA GLN A 16 -3.98 -23.47 -27.71
C GLN A 16 -3.11 -22.20 -27.72
N LEU A 17 -2.89 -21.58 -28.89
CA LEU A 17 -2.00 -20.43 -29.04
C LEU A 17 -2.71 -19.04 -28.98
N SER A 18 -3.99 -18.98 -28.67
CA SER A 18 -4.75 -17.74 -28.67
C SER A 18 -5.33 -17.36 -27.30
N THR A 19 -4.66 -17.73 -26.20
CA THR A 19 -4.84 -16.97 -24.97
C THR A 19 -3.97 -15.72 -25.03
N THR A 20 -4.32 -14.81 -25.93
CA THR A 20 -3.92 -13.43 -25.83
C THR A 20 -4.49 -12.91 -24.49
N TYR A 21 -3.61 -12.76 -23.51
CA TYR A 21 -3.93 -11.95 -22.34
C TYR A 21 -4.35 -10.59 -22.87
N ALA A 22 -5.65 -10.34 -22.91
CA ALA A 22 -6.17 -9.01 -23.04
C ALA A 22 -5.70 -8.27 -21.79
N GLN A 23 -4.54 -7.61 -21.87
CA GLN A 23 -4.18 -6.58 -20.94
C GLN A 23 -5.33 -5.57 -21.03
N SER A 24 -6.20 -5.58 -20.02
CA SER A 24 -7.22 -4.56 -19.91
C SER A 24 -6.48 -3.23 -19.87
N ASN A 25 -6.66 -2.41 -20.90
CA ASN A 25 -6.20 -1.01 -20.90
C ASN A 25 -7.03 -0.22 -19.88
N GLN A 26 -7.03 -0.65 -18.63
CA GLN A 26 -7.69 0.05 -17.55
C GLN A 26 -6.91 1.35 -17.36
N LYS A 27 -7.57 2.47 -17.67
CA LYS A 27 -7.00 3.80 -17.53
C LYS A 27 -6.60 3.99 -16.06
N LEU A 28 -5.32 4.16 -15.81
CA LEU A 28 -4.81 4.48 -14.49
C LEU A 28 -5.30 5.87 -14.09
N ASP A 29 -6.01 5.97 -12.98
CA ASP A 29 -6.47 7.25 -12.43
C ASP A 29 -5.28 8.11 -11.97
N TYR A 30 -4.20 7.45 -11.55
CA TYR A 30 -2.95 8.06 -11.09
C TYR A 30 -1.77 7.53 -11.93
N PRO A 31 -1.49 8.13 -13.11
CA PRO A 31 -0.35 7.72 -13.94
C PRO A 31 0.98 8.05 -13.25
N SER A 32 2.09 7.50 -13.75
CA SER A 32 3.42 7.79 -13.24
C SER A 32 3.72 9.30 -13.25
N ASN A 33 4.26 9.79 -12.15
CA ASN A 33 4.77 11.15 -11.99
C ASN A 33 6.24 11.16 -11.55
N ARG A 34 6.97 10.06 -11.80
CA ARG A 34 8.35 9.84 -11.35
C ARG A 34 9.29 10.98 -11.78
N ASN A 35 9.05 11.59 -12.94
CA ASN A 35 9.88 12.66 -13.48
C ASN A 35 9.54 14.06 -12.93
N LYS A 36 8.53 14.17 -12.06
CA LYS A 36 8.15 15.42 -11.42
C LYS A 36 8.88 15.59 -10.09
N SER A 37 9.14 16.83 -9.72
CA SER A 37 9.74 17.18 -8.43
C SER A 37 8.65 17.65 -7.46
N PHE A 38 8.66 17.13 -6.25
CA PHE A 38 7.75 17.51 -5.17
C PHE A 38 8.56 17.88 -3.93
N VAL A 39 7.98 18.69 -3.05
CA VAL A 39 8.58 19.07 -1.77
C VAL A 39 9.01 17.86 -0.95
N SER A 40 9.89 18.08 0.04
CA SER A 40 10.25 17.00 0.96
C SER A 40 9.06 16.58 1.82
N GLU A 41 9.10 15.35 2.32
CA GLU A 41 8.08 14.80 3.23
C GLU A 41 7.87 15.66 4.48
N ARG A 42 8.94 16.28 4.99
CA ARG A 42 8.86 17.20 6.13
C ARG A 42 8.06 18.44 5.80
N VAL A 43 8.39 19.12 4.69
CA VAL A 43 7.70 20.34 4.26
C VAL A 43 6.24 20.04 3.95
N PHE A 44 5.97 18.90 3.26
CA PHE A 44 4.60 18.48 2.98
C PHE A 44 3.80 18.23 4.25
N TYR A 45 4.38 17.52 5.24
CA TYR A 45 3.72 17.25 6.51
C TYR A 45 3.40 18.52 7.31
N GLU A 46 4.29 19.52 7.30
CA GLU A 46 4.07 20.80 7.95
C GLU A 46 2.88 21.56 7.35
N GLN A 47 2.70 21.47 6.01
CA GLN A 47 1.61 22.09 5.26
C GLN A 47 0.31 21.30 5.25
N LEU A 48 0.36 20.02 5.63
CA LEU A 48 -0.81 19.13 5.60
C LEU A 48 -1.85 19.56 6.62
N ASP A 49 -3.12 19.64 6.18
CA ASP A 49 -4.25 19.84 7.11
C ASP A 49 -4.28 18.72 8.15
N LYS A 50 -4.21 19.10 9.42
CA LYS A 50 -4.19 18.17 10.56
C LYS A 50 -5.52 17.43 10.76
N LYS A 51 -6.59 17.83 10.04
CA LYS A 51 -7.84 17.08 9.94
C LYS A 51 -7.70 15.85 9.03
N ILE A 52 -6.82 15.93 8.01
CA ILE A 52 -6.54 14.80 7.11
C ILE A 52 -5.65 13.80 7.84
N TYR A 53 -4.53 14.27 8.40
CA TYR A 53 -3.64 13.43 9.18
C TYR A 53 -2.83 14.25 10.19
N LYS A 54 -2.76 13.72 11.40
CA LYS A 54 -1.91 14.21 12.49
C LYS A 54 -1.34 13.00 13.20
N GLU A 55 -0.05 13.01 13.50
CA GLU A 55 0.56 11.99 14.36
C GLU A 55 -0.07 11.99 15.76
N TYR A 56 0.07 10.89 16.50
CA TYR A 56 -0.32 10.90 17.90
C TYR A 56 0.55 11.90 18.68
N ASN A 57 -0.04 12.65 19.60
CA ASN A 57 0.70 13.62 20.40
C ASN A 57 1.79 12.96 21.27
N ASN A 58 1.53 11.71 21.69
CA ASN A 58 2.40 10.86 22.49
C ASN A 58 2.99 9.71 21.64
N ALA A 59 3.25 9.95 20.34
CA ALA A 59 3.82 8.94 19.48
C ALA A 59 5.17 8.47 20.01
N THR A 60 5.31 7.16 20.18
CA THR A 60 6.58 6.50 20.51
C THR A 60 7.42 6.23 19.28
N TYR A 61 6.75 6.14 18.11
CA TYR A 61 7.41 6.00 16.82
C TYR A 61 6.57 6.62 15.70
N SER A 62 7.24 7.35 14.80
CA SER A 62 6.60 7.94 13.61
C SER A 62 7.47 7.79 12.38
N VAL A 63 6.84 7.67 11.22
CA VAL A 63 7.48 7.60 9.91
C VAL A 63 6.91 8.70 9.03
N ARG A 64 7.81 9.41 8.35
CA ARG A 64 7.48 10.37 7.28
C ARG A 64 8.41 10.10 6.12
N LYS A 65 7.87 9.67 4.99
CA LYS A 65 8.65 9.36 3.80
C LYS A 65 7.94 9.80 2.53
N LYS A 66 8.73 10.18 1.53
CA LYS A 66 8.30 10.32 0.14
C LYS A 66 8.89 9.13 -0.62
N VAL A 67 8.02 8.29 -1.19
CA VAL A 67 8.37 7.00 -1.80
C VAL A 67 7.62 6.80 -3.11
N LEU A 68 7.97 5.78 -3.87
CA LEU A 68 7.14 5.30 -4.97
C LEU A 68 6.01 4.41 -4.43
N PHE A 69 4.87 4.42 -5.10
CA PHE A 69 3.70 3.67 -4.65
C PHE A 69 3.99 2.17 -4.48
N LYS A 70 4.83 1.60 -5.35
CA LYS A 70 5.28 0.20 -5.23
C LYS A 70 6.09 -0.11 -3.96
N GLU A 71 6.67 0.90 -3.31
CA GLU A 71 7.47 0.77 -2.09
C GLU A 71 6.62 0.86 -0.81
N VAL A 72 5.37 1.30 -0.94
CA VAL A 72 4.45 1.46 0.21
C VAL A 72 4.28 0.17 1.03
N PRO A 73 4.14 -1.04 0.44
CA PRO A 73 4.03 -2.28 1.22
C PRO A 73 5.24 -2.53 2.10
N ASP A 74 6.44 -2.26 1.58
CA ASP A 74 7.68 -2.47 2.33
C ASP A 74 7.78 -1.48 3.50
N GLU A 75 7.36 -0.23 3.28
CA GLU A 75 7.31 0.78 4.35
C GLU A 75 6.28 0.43 5.42
N GLU A 76 5.09 -0.03 5.03
CA GLU A 76 4.08 -0.51 5.99
C GLU A 76 4.60 -1.73 6.77
N SER A 77 5.24 -2.68 6.08
CA SER A 77 5.84 -3.87 6.72
C SER A 77 6.93 -3.47 7.71
N SER A 78 7.84 -2.58 7.31
CA SER A 78 8.90 -2.05 8.16
C SER A 78 8.34 -1.32 9.39
N PHE A 79 7.31 -0.49 9.20
CA PHE A 79 6.63 0.20 10.30
C PHE A 79 6.01 -0.80 11.27
N ARG A 80 5.28 -1.79 10.77
CA ARG A 80 4.66 -2.85 11.60
C ARG A 80 5.70 -3.67 12.36
N GLN A 81 6.82 -4.05 11.73
CA GLN A 81 7.89 -4.79 12.39
C GLN A 81 8.49 -4.02 13.58
N LYS A 82 8.60 -2.70 13.46
CA LYS A 82 9.16 -1.84 14.52
C LYS A 82 8.17 -1.53 15.64
N THR A 83 6.88 -1.70 15.40
CA THR A 83 5.81 -1.30 16.32
C THR A 83 4.93 -2.46 16.75
N ALA A 84 5.08 -3.64 16.18
CA ALA A 84 4.23 -4.78 16.47
C ALA A 84 4.79 -5.60 17.63
N VAL A 85 4.05 -5.67 18.69
CA VAL A 85 4.14 -6.73 19.68
C VAL A 85 3.08 -7.78 19.32
N GLY A 86 3.43 -8.68 18.39
CA GLY A 86 2.72 -9.94 18.24
C GLY A 86 1.63 -10.09 17.18
N CYS A 87 1.19 -9.07 16.46
CA CYS A 87 0.16 -9.21 15.42
C CYS A 87 0.71 -8.99 14.01
N ARG A 88 0.86 -10.08 13.25
CA ARG A 88 1.10 -10.02 11.80
C ARG A 88 -0.25 -9.92 11.10
N SER A 89 -0.55 -8.78 10.48
CA SER A 89 -1.58 -8.71 9.45
C SER A 89 -0.90 -8.52 8.10
N GLU A 90 -1.26 -9.37 7.15
CA GLU A 90 -0.80 -9.28 5.77
C GLU A 90 -1.38 -8.01 5.13
N VAL A 91 -0.54 -7.23 4.47
CA VAL A 91 -0.96 -6.01 3.78
C VAL A 91 -1.25 -6.39 2.33
N VAL A 92 -2.53 -6.42 1.97
CA VAL A 92 -2.94 -6.61 0.57
C VAL A 92 -3.11 -5.23 -0.05
N LEU A 93 -2.26 -4.90 -1.04
CA LEU A 93 -2.48 -3.75 -1.91
C LEU A 93 -3.54 -4.11 -2.95
N GLN A 94 -4.69 -3.45 -2.89
CA GLN A 94 -5.78 -3.63 -3.87
C GLN A 94 -6.00 -2.39 -4.76
N ASP A 95 -5.01 -1.50 -4.88
CA ASP A 95 -5.17 -0.25 -5.64
C ASP A 95 -4.72 -0.44 -7.09
N PHE A 96 -5.59 -1.06 -7.90
CA PHE A 96 -5.34 -1.35 -9.33
C PHE A 96 -5.23 -0.11 -10.22
N PHE A 97 -5.52 1.10 -9.69
CA PHE A 97 -5.61 2.33 -10.47
C PHE A 97 -4.39 3.24 -10.32
N VAL A 98 -3.46 2.93 -9.43
CA VAL A 98 -2.26 3.73 -9.17
C VAL A 98 -1.04 3.11 -9.83
N HIS A 99 -0.32 3.90 -10.65
CA HIS A 99 0.90 3.41 -11.28
C HIS A 99 1.98 3.10 -10.23
N PRO A 100 2.72 1.97 -10.34
CA PRO A 100 3.75 1.58 -9.37
C PRO A 100 4.82 2.66 -9.13
N ASP A 101 5.18 3.43 -10.17
CA ASP A 101 6.17 4.52 -10.10
C ASP A 101 5.53 5.89 -9.80
N ARG A 102 4.32 5.93 -9.22
CA ARG A 102 3.71 7.16 -8.71
C ARG A 102 4.38 7.58 -7.42
N GLN A 103 4.83 8.83 -7.30
CA GLN A 103 5.37 9.36 -6.05
C GLN A 103 4.23 9.68 -5.08
N VAL A 104 4.39 9.23 -3.84
CA VAL A 104 3.44 9.40 -2.75
C VAL A 104 4.15 9.78 -1.45
N TYR A 105 3.41 10.34 -0.51
CA TYR A 105 3.85 10.50 0.87
C TYR A 105 3.24 9.39 1.72
N PHE A 106 4.08 8.69 2.44
CA PHE A 106 3.71 7.71 3.45
C PHE A 106 3.98 8.28 4.83
N PHE A 107 2.94 8.43 5.62
CA PHE A 107 3.01 8.84 7.03
C PHE A 107 2.42 7.77 7.92
N ALA A 108 3.11 7.44 9.00
CA ALA A 108 2.64 6.49 9.98
C ALA A 108 2.99 6.96 11.39
N SER A 109 2.16 6.61 12.36
CA SER A 109 2.35 6.98 13.76
C SER A 109 1.87 5.86 14.67
N PHE A 110 2.68 5.56 15.67
CA PHE A 110 2.44 4.56 16.69
C PHE A 110 2.54 5.20 18.07
N SER A 111 1.60 4.85 18.93
CA SER A 111 1.59 5.22 20.34
C SER A 111 1.30 3.99 21.16
N GLN A 112 2.07 3.79 22.21
CA GLN A 112 1.92 2.67 23.12
C GLN A 112 2.00 3.17 24.57
N ASN A 113 1.13 2.61 25.40
CA ASN A 113 1.19 2.72 26.85
C ASN A 113 0.99 1.32 27.48
N GLU A 114 0.83 1.26 28.80
CA GLU A 114 0.68 -0.02 29.52
C GLU A 114 -0.61 -0.79 29.18
N VAL A 115 -1.59 -0.11 28.59
CA VAL A 115 -2.96 -0.62 28.39
C VAL A 115 -3.28 -0.82 26.92
N GLU A 116 -2.73 0.03 26.04
CA GLU A 116 -3.15 0.10 24.66
C GLU A 116 -2.02 0.40 23.68
N GLU A 117 -2.18 -0.10 22.46
CA GLU A 117 -1.38 0.21 21.29
C GLU A 117 -2.26 0.81 20.21
N LEU A 118 -1.83 1.93 19.67
CA LEU A 118 -2.53 2.69 18.64
C LEU A 118 -1.63 2.82 17.42
N HIS A 119 -2.09 2.32 16.28
CA HIS A 119 -1.43 2.44 14.99
C HIS A 119 -2.28 3.26 14.03
N LYS A 120 -1.67 4.08 13.22
CA LYS A 120 -2.31 4.70 12.06
C LYS A 120 -1.30 5.01 10.99
N TYR A 121 -1.77 4.97 9.75
CA TYR A 121 -1.00 5.40 8.61
C TYR A 121 -1.89 6.04 7.55
N ILE A 122 -1.28 6.78 6.64
CA ILE A 122 -1.90 7.35 5.45
C ILE A 122 -0.92 7.37 4.29
N VAL A 123 -1.44 7.14 3.09
CA VAL A 123 -0.74 7.31 1.81
C VAL A 123 -1.41 8.42 1.04
N ILE A 124 -0.66 9.47 0.71
CA ILE A 124 -1.17 10.66 0.03
C ILE A 124 -0.44 10.82 -1.30
N ASP A 125 -1.18 11.00 -2.38
CA ASP A 125 -0.59 11.31 -3.68
C ASP A 125 0.18 12.63 -3.66
N ALA A 126 1.44 12.62 -4.14
CA ALA A 126 2.30 13.79 -4.08
C ALA A 126 1.83 14.93 -4.97
N GLU A 127 1.14 14.63 -6.06
CA GLU A 127 0.68 15.61 -7.06
C GLU A 127 -0.70 16.18 -6.73
N THR A 128 -1.68 15.31 -6.50
CA THR A 128 -3.08 15.72 -6.28
C THR A 128 -3.38 16.03 -4.83
N LYS A 129 -2.50 15.63 -3.90
CA LYS A 129 -2.67 15.73 -2.44
C LYS A 129 -3.88 14.95 -1.90
N ARG A 130 -4.42 14.02 -2.69
CA ARG A 130 -5.53 13.16 -2.30
C ARG A 130 -5.03 11.98 -1.50
N GLU A 131 -5.82 11.57 -0.53
CA GLU A 131 -5.64 10.29 0.14
C GLU A 131 -5.88 9.16 -0.85
N LEU A 132 -4.92 8.24 -0.94
CA LEU A 132 -5.01 7.01 -1.72
C LEU A 132 -5.36 5.83 -0.82
N ARG A 133 -4.87 5.85 0.43
CA ARG A 133 -5.06 4.78 1.39
C ARG A 133 -4.82 5.29 2.80
N ALA A 134 -5.60 4.80 3.77
CA ALA A 134 -5.35 5.02 5.18
C ALA A 134 -5.77 3.81 6.00
N GLY A 135 -5.19 3.69 7.20
CA GLY A 135 -5.56 2.65 8.14
C GLY A 135 -5.33 3.07 9.58
N LYS A 136 -6.14 2.49 10.46
CA LYS A 136 -6.00 2.57 11.90
C LYS A 136 -6.18 1.19 12.50
N SER A 137 -5.39 0.86 13.52
CA SER A 137 -5.64 -0.29 14.36
C SER A 137 -5.45 0.07 15.82
N TYR A 138 -6.19 -0.63 16.65
CA TYR A 138 -6.17 -0.51 18.11
C TYR A 138 -5.97 -1.90 18.68
N HIS A 139 -5.06 -2.02 19.63
CA HIS A 139 -4.85 -3.26 20.38
C HIS A 139 -4.84 -2.96 21.88
N HIS A 140 -5.59 -3.76 22.65
CA HIS A 140 -5.62 -3.65 24.10
C HIS A 140 -4.60 -4.63 24.69
N CYS A 141 -3.57 -4.11 25.34
CA CYS A 141 -2.47 -4.90 25.94
C CYS A 141 -2.75 -5.29 27.40
N GLY A 142 -3.81 -4.79 28.02
CA GLY A 142 -4.14 -5.04 29.40
C GLY A 142 -4.51 -6.51 29.67
N ASN A 143 -3.97 -7.07 30.74
CA ASN A 143 -4.38 -8.39 31.20
C ASN A 143 -5.84 -8.29 31.70
N PRO A 144 -6.83 -8.93 31.05
CA PRO A 144 -8.25 -8.85 31.44
C PRO A 144 -8.53 -9.46 32.82
N TYR A 145 -7.54 -10.09 33.44
CA TYR A 145 -7.66 -10.78 34.75
C TYR A 145 -6.93 -10.09 35.90
N LYS A 146 -6.30 -8.91 35.68
CA LYS A 146 -5.84 -8.08 36.81
C LYS A 146 -7.02 -7.25 37.33
N LYS A 147 -7.75 -7.81 38.26
CA LYS A 147 -8.57 -7.06 39.21
C LYS A 147 -7.77 -6.73 40.45
#